data_d8abca21ce844a172870890abf7da8e4
#
_entry.id   d8abca21ce844a172870890abf7da8e4
#
_cell.length_a   1.000
_cell.length_b   1.000
_cell.length_c   1.000
_cell.angle_alpha   90.00
_cell.angle_beta   90.00
_cell.angle_gamma   90.00
#
_symmetry.space_group_name_H-M   'P 1'
#
loop_
_entity.id
_entity.type
_entity.pdbx_description
1 polymer ?
#
loop_
_entity_poly.entity_id
_entity_poly.type
_entity_poly.pdbx_seq_one_letter_code
_entity_poly.pdbx_strand_id
1 'polypeptide(L)'
;CIGASICQQGVRDSQSVLQRAVQAVREANIPDGALPKVCISGCTSSCSGHQAAAIGFQGTVKAVPGGKPAPAFAIFLGGSDALGHAHFGDTIGTVYEEQLPALLVELGQAAAAAGQNWQTWSAADPDAVNSIIAKYV
;
A
#
# COMPACT_ATOMS: atom_id res chain seq x y z
N CYS A 1 -5.20 -2.07 -12.56
CA CYS A 1 -6.62 -2.11 -12.18
C CYS A 1 -7.29 -0.80 -12.59
N ILE A 2 -8.44 -0.88 -13.27
CA ILE A 2 -9.19 0.33 -13.69
C ILE A 2 -9.98 0.97 -12.53
N GLY A 3 -10.34 0.17 -11.55
CA GLY A 3 -11.05 0.66 -10.36
C GLY A 3 -12.56 0.81 -10.52
N ALA A 4 -13.22 1.09 -9.40
CA ALA A 4 -14.69 1.12 -9.30
C ALA A 4 -15.35 2.27 -10.07
N SER A 5 -14.59 3.27 -10.55
CA SER A 5 -15.15 4.33 -11.40
C SER A 5 -15.65 3.78 -12.75
N ILE A 6 -15.12 2.65 -13.21
CA ILE A 6 -15.47 2.01 -14.47
C ILE A 6 -15.85 0.54 -14.27
N CYS A 7 -15.11 -0.18 -13.41
CA CYS A 7 -15.30 -1.61 -13.20
C CYS A 7 -16.53 -1.88 -12.32
N GLN A 8 -17.49 -2.66 -12.85
CA GLN A 8 -18.70 -3.01 -12.12
C GLN A 8 -18.45 -3.90 -10.89
N GLN A 9 -17.35 -4.65 -10.89
CA GLN A 9 -16.95 -5.49 -9.74
C GLN A 9 -16.05 -4.75 -8.74
N GLY A 10 -15.64 -3.53 -9.07
CA GLY A 10 -14.76 -2.74 -8.22
C GLY A 10 -15.44 -2.33 -6.91
N VAL A 11 -14.72 -2.47 -5.82
CA VAL A 11 -15.15 -2.02 -4.49
C VAL A 11 -14.66 -0.61 -4.21
N ARG A 12 -13.44 -0.29 -4.66
CA ARG A 12 -12.78 1.02 -4.47
C ARG A 12 -12.26 1.56 -5.81
N ASP A 13 -12.17 2.89 -5.89
CA ASP A 13 -11.56 3.58 -7.02
C ASP A 13 -10.03 3.60 -6.85
N SER A 14 -9.37 2.55 -7.33
CA SER A 14 -7.93 2.37 -7.20
C SER A 14 -7.12 3.47 -7.89
N GLN A 15 -7.60 4.01 -9.01
CA GLN A 15 -6.87 5.05 -9.75
C GLN A 15 -6.88 6.38 -9.02
N SER A 16 -8.02 6.79 -8.45
CA SER A 16 -8.11 8.01 -7.67
C SER A 16 -7.19 7.97 -6.45
N VAL A 17 -7.16 6.85 -5.74
CA VAL A 17 -6.25 6.65 -4.59
C VAL A 17 -4.79 6.70 -5.03
N LEU A 18 -4.45 6.04 -6.15
CA LEU A 18 -3.09 6.08 -6.70
C LEU A 18 -2.65 7.50 -7.04
N GLN A 19 -3.50 8.28 -7.68
CA GLN A 19 -3.18 9.68 -8.02
C GLN A 19 -2.89 10.51 -6.77
N ARG A 20 -3.71 10.36 -5.73
CA ARG A 20 -3.50 11.06 -4.45
C ARG A 20 -2.20 10.60 -3.76
N ALA A 21 -1.90 9.31 -3.81
CA ALA A 21 -0.67 8.75 -3.25
C ALA A 21 0.57 9.27 -3.99
N VAL A 22 0.55 9.26 -5.32
CA VAL A 22 1.65 9.78 -6.15
C VAL A 22 1.88 11.26 -5.88
N GLN A 23 0.81 12.05 -5.79
CA GLN A 23 0.92 13.48 -5.49
C GLN A 23 1.53 13.70 -4.10
N ALA A 24 1.07 12.98 -3.08
CA ALA A 24 1.60 13.10 -1.72
C ALA A 24 3.09 12.73 -1.65
N VAL A 25 3.50 11.67 -2.33
CA VAL A 25 4.90 11.23 -2.39
C VAL A 25 5.79 12.27 -3.09
N ARG A 26 5.30 12.86 -4.18
CA ARG A 26 6.02 13.93 -4.89
C ARG A 26 6.16 15.19 -4.04
N GLU A 27 5.11 15.62 -3.38
CA GLU A 27 5.13 16.81 -2.50
C GLU A 27 6.07 16.61 -1.31
N ALA A 28 6.20 15.39 -0.81
CA ALA A 28 7.11 15.03 0.28
C ALA A 28 8.57 14.87 -0.17
N ASN A 29 8.86 14.98 -1.49
CA ASN A 29 10.19 14.81 -2.07
C ASN A 29 10.85 13.48 -1.69
N ILE A 30 10.06 12.40 -1.71
CA ILE A 30 10.58 11.05 -1.44
C ILE A 30 11.54 10.66 -2.59
N PRO A 31 12.79 10.28 -2.29
CA PRO A 31 13.75 9.89 -3.34
C PRO A 31 13.37 8.58 -4.00
N ASP A 32 13.80 8.40 -5.25
CA ASP A 32 13.60 7.16 -5.98
C ASP A 32 14.26 5.98 -5.23
N GLY A 33 13.55 4.87 -5.18
CA GLY A 33 13.99 3.66 -4.50
C GLY A 33 13.65 3.58 -3.01
N ALA A 34 13.25 4.68 -2.36
CA ALA A 34 12.79 4.67 -0.97
C ALA A 34 11.49 3.87 -0.82
N LEU A 35 10.61 3.91 -1.82
CA LEU A 35 9.43 3.07 -1.92
C LEU A 35 9.59 2.06 -3.05
N PRO A 36 9.03 0.84 -2.90
CA PRO A 36 9.04 -0.16 -3.95
C PRO A 36 7.92 0.13 -4.96
N LYS A 37 7.80 -0.75 -5.96
CA LYS A 37 6.59 -0.79 -6.79
C LYS A 37 5.39 -1.09 -5.91
N VAL A 38 4.42 -0.19 -5.91
CA VAL A 38 3.15 -0.34 -5.17
C VAL A 38 2.06 -0.77 -6.15
N CYS A 39 1.32 -1.82 -5.80
CA CYS A 39 0.21 -2.31 -6.60
C CYS A 39 -1.11 -2.12 -5.85
N ILE A 40 -2.07 -1.44 -6.47
CA ILE A 40 -3.38 -1.16 -5.88
C ILE A 40 -4.47 -1.80 -6.74
N SER A 41 -5.25 -2.71 -6.14
CA SER A 41 -6.42 -3.31 -6.75
C SER A 41 -7.69 -2.79 -6.07
N GLY A 42 -8.72 -2.50 -6.87
CA GLY A 42 -10.00 -2.00 -6.35
C GLY A 42 -10.86 -3.07 -5.67
N CYS A 43 -10.53 -4.33 -5.78
CA CYS A 43 -11.25 -5.47 -5.18
C CYS A 43 -10.36 -6.71 -5.10
N THR A 44 -10.94 -7.83 -4.66
CA THR A 44 -10.25 -9.11 -4.49
C THR A 44 -9.76 -9.76 -5.78
N SER A 45 -10.21 -9.29 -6.96
CA SER A 45 -9.82 -9.88 -8.26
C SER A 45 -8.34 -9.69 -8.59
N SER A 46 -7.60 -8.88 -7.83
CA SER A 46 -6.14 -8.76 -7.93
C SER A 46 -5.61 -8.36 -9.32
N CYS A 47 -6.33 -7.53 -10.05
CA CYS A 47 -5.95 -7.13 -11.40
C CYS A 47 -4.58 -6.41 -11.48
N SER A 48 -4.11 -5.82 -10.39
CA SER A 48 -2.78 -5.22 -10.31
C SER A 48 -1.71 -6.15 -9.75
N GLY A 49 -2.08 -7.36 -9.31
CA GLY A 49 -1.15 -8.29 -8.68
C GLY A 49 -0.73 -7.87 -7.27
N HIS A 50 -1.61 -7.24 -6.52
CA HIS A 50 -1.29 -6.69 -5.19
C HIS A 50 -0.75 -7.73 -4.21
N GLN A 51 -1.15 -9.00 -4.34
CA GLN A 51 -0.70 -10.08 -3.46
C GLN A 51 0.78 -10.43 -3.66
N ALA A 52 1.31 -10.25 -4.87
CA ALA A 52 2.69 -10.53 -5.20
C ALA A 52 3.57 -9.26 -5.25
N ALA A 53 3.07 -8.15 -4.77
CA ALA A 53 3.82 -6.89 -4.71
C ALA A 53 4.59 -6.76 -3.39
N ALA A 54 5.68 -6.00 -3.41
CA ALA A 54 6.40 -5.65 -2.19
C ALA A 54 5.50 -4.86 -1.22
N ILE A 55 4.71 -3.93 -1.77
CA ILE A 55 3.58 -3.30 -1.06
C ILE A 55 2.35 -3.42 -1.97
N GLY A 56 1.30 -4.07 -1.48
CA GLY A 56 0.05 -4.22 -2.20
C GLY A 56 -1.13 -3.70 -1.39
N PHE A 57 -2.15 -3.20 -2.09
CA PHE A 57 -3.40 -2.74 -1.49
C PHE A 57 -4.59 -3.34 -2.22
N GLN A 58 -5.57 -3.80 -1.45
CA GLN A 58 -6.82 -4.36 -1.96
C GLN A 58 -8.00 -3.58 -1.43
N GLY A 59 -8.86 -3.09 -2.32
CA GLY A 59 -10.06 -2.35 -1.95
C GLY A 59 -11.01 -3.15 -1.07
N THR A 60 -11.44 -2.55 0.04
CA THR A 60 -12.35 -3.11 1.03
C THR A 60 -13.06 -1.99 1.80
N VAL A 61 -13.63 -2.33 2.93
CA VAL A 61 -14.21 -1.39 3.90
C VAL A 61 -13.66 -1.70 5.29
N LYS A 62 -13.61 -0.71 6.15
CA LYS A 62 -13.19 -0.85 7.53
C LYS A 62 -14.27 -0.31 8.46
N ALA A 63 -14.55 -1.04 9.52
CA ALA A 63 -15.51 -0.61 10.51
C ALA A 63 -15.05 0.67 11.22
N VAL A 64 -15.99 1.58 11.42
CA VAL A 64 -15.79 2.79 12.21
C VAL A 64 -16.59 2.65 13.49
N PRO A 65 -15.98 2.79 14.69
CA PRO A 65 -16.71 2.69 15.95
C PRO A 65 -17.89 3.67 16.00
N GLY A 66 -19.11 3.13 16.17
CA GLY A 66 -20.34 3.93 16.22
C GLY A 66 -20.82 4.53 14.90
N GLY A 67 -20.23 4.13 13.76
CA GLY A 67 -20.55 4.67 12.43
C GLY A 67 -20.72 3.61 11.36
N LYS A 68 -20.97 4.07 10.13
CA LYS A 68 -21.01 3.20 8.95
C LYS A 68 -19.61 2.80 8.55
N PRO A 69 -19.40 1.61 7.94
CA PRO A 69 -18.09 1.23 7.40
C PRO A 69 -17.55 2.28 6.42
N ALA A 70 -16.28 2.62 6.58
CA ALA A 70 -15.60 3.59 5.72
C ALA A 70 -14.79 2.91 4.62
N PRO A 71 -14.54 3.60 3.48
CA PRO A 71 -13.65 3.12 2.44
C PRO A 71 -12.26 2.82 2.99
N ALA A 72 -11.71 1.66 2.62
CA ALA A 72 -10.43 1.22 3.14
C ALA A 72 -9.72 0.27 2.17
N PHE A 73 -8.45 -0.01 2.45
CA PHE A 73 -7.63 -0.95 1.70
C PHE A 73 -6.93 -1.92 2.65
N ALA A 74 -7.01 -3.21 2.35
CA ALA A 74 -6.18 -4.21 3.02
C ALA A 74 -4.74 -4.08 2.52
N ILE A 75 -3.78 -4.21 3.44
CA ILE A 75 -2.35 -4.03 3.19
C ILE A 75 -1.67 -5.39 3.06
N PHE A 76 -0.93 -5.59 1.98
CA PHE A 76 -0.10 -6.77 1.73
C PHE A 76 1.37 -6.35 1.69
N LEU A 77 2.22 -7.06 2.41
CA LEU A 77 3.66 -6.79 2.45
C LEU A 77 4.47 -8.05 2.16
N GLY A 78 5.63 -7.83 1.55
CA GLY A 78 6.64 -8.86 1.39
C GLY A 78 6.42 -9.81 0.24
N GLY A 79 5.49 -9.52 -0.67
CA GLY A 79 5.33 -10.29 -1.89
C GLY A 79 6.45 -10.02 -2.90
N SER A 80 6.57 -10.90 -3.89
CA SER A 80 7.53 -10.76 -5.00
C SER A 80 6.96 -11.38 -6.28
N ASP A 81 7.16 -10.69 -7.39
CA ASP A 81 6.87 -11.18 -8.75
C ASP A 81 8.16 -11.50 -9.52
N ALA A 82 9.31 -11.51 -8.85
CA ALA A 82 10.60 -11.79 -9.47
C ALA A 82 10.69 -13.24 -9.95
N LEU A 83 11.28 -13.44 -11.13
CA LEU A 83 11.51 -14.78 -11.68
C LEU A 83 12.33 -15.65 -10.73
N GLY A 84 11.82 -16.85 -10.44
CA GLY A 84 12.46 -17.81 -9.54
C GLY A 84 12.25 -17.52 -8.05
N HIS A 85 11.64 -16.38 -7.70
CA HIS A 85 11.43 -15.96 -6.32
C HIS A 85 10.00 -15.43 -6.08
N ALA A 86 9.05 -15.76 -6.97
CA ALA A 86 7.68 -15.30 -6.85
C ALA A 86 6.97 -15.93 -5.64
N HIS A 87 6.35 -15.08 -4.81
CA HIS A 87 5.56 -15.50 -3.67
C HIS A 87 4.58 -14.40 -3.27
N PHE A 88 3.51 -14.78 -2.58
CA PHE A 88 2.57 -13.82 -2.03
C PHE A 88 3.09 -13.21 -0.73
N GLY A 89 2.73 -11.95 -0.52
CA GLY A 89 2.98 -11.26 0.75
C GLY A 89 1.92 -11.61 1.80
N ASP A 90 2.19 -11.18 3.01
CA ASP A 90 1.28 -11.35 4.14
C ASP A 90 0.31 -10.18 4.25
N THR A 91 -0.94 -10.46 4.63
CA THR A 91 -1.92 -9.43 4.95
C THR A 91 -1.62 -8.89 6.35
N ILE A 92 -1.31 -7.60 6.44
CA ILE A 92 -0.86 -6.97 7.69
C ILE A 92 -2.02 -6.30 8.44
N GLY A 93 -2.95 -5.73 7.71
CA GLY A 93 -4.09 -5.02 8.31
C GLY A 93 -4.84 -4.22 7.26
N THR A 94 -5.66 -3.29 7.71
CA THR A 94 -6.51 -2.47 6.83
C THR A 94 -6.35 -1.00 7.19
N VAL A 95 -6.05 -0.18 6.19
CA VAL A 95 -5.91 1.28 6.32
C VAL A 95 -7.10 1.98 5.70
N TYR A 96 -7.58 3.07 6.29
CA TYR A 96 -8.58 3.92 5.68
C TYR A 96 -8.06 4.54 4.38
N GLU A 97 -8.92 4.64 3.37
CA GLU A 97 -8.56 5.19 2.06
C GLU A 97 -7.91 6.58 2.17
N GLU A 98 -8.44 7.43 3.05
CA GLU A 98 -7.91 8.78 3.28
C GLU A 98 -6.51 8.80 3.85
N GLN A 99 -6.13 7.78 4.59
CA GLN A 99 -4.82 7.68 5.26
C GLN A 99 -3.76 6.95 4.43
N LEU A 100 -4.15 6.27 3.36
CA LEU A 100 -3.22 5.48 2.54
C LEU A 100 -2.07 6.35 1.97
N PRO A 101 -2.31 7.54 1.41
CA PRO A 101 -1.22 8.40 0.95
C PRO A 101 -0.24 8.78 2.06
N ALA A 102 -0.76 9.11 3.26
CA ALA A 102 0.07 9.44 4.42
C ALA A 102 0.94 8.27 4.89
N LEU A 103 0.39 7.06 4.88
CA LEU A 103 1.13 5.83 5.18
C LEU A 103 2.32 5.65 4.23
N LEU A 104 2.10 5.80 2.92
CA LEU A 104 3.17 5.67 1.92
C LEU A 104 4.24 6.74 2.10
N VAL A 105 3.85 7.98 2.37
CA VAL A 105 4.80 9.07 2.64
C VAL A 105 5.65 8.75 3.87
N GLU A 106 5.06 8.30 4.96
CA GLU A 106 5.79 7.99 6.18
C GLU A 106 6.78 6.83 5.98
N LEU A 107 6.36 5.77 5.27
CA LEU A 107 7.25 4.66 4.92
C LEU A 107 8.41 5.12 4.05
N GLY A 108 8.15 5.93 3.03
CA GLY A 108 9.18 6.47 2.14
C GLY A 108 10.16 7.38 2.85
N GLN A 109 9.67 8.24 3.74
CA GLN A 109 10.51 9.13 4.54
C GLN A 109 11.41 8.35 5.51
N ALA A 110 10.90 7.30 6.13
CA ALA A 110 11.68 6.46 7.04
C ALA A 110 12.80 5.72 6.30
N ALA A 111 12.53 5.15 5.13
CA ALA A 111 13.54 4.50 4.30
C ALA A 111 14.61 5.51 3.82
N ALA A 112 14.20 6.70 3.39
CA ALA A 112 15.09 7.77 2.97
C ALA A 112 15.97 8.28 4.12
N ALA A 113 15.41 8.43 5.31
CA ALA A 113 16.15 8.83 6.51
C ALA A 113 17.20 7.80 6.92
N ALA A 114 16.94 6.51 6.68
CA ALA A 114 17.90 5.44 6.88
C ALA A 114 19.01 5.39 5.80
N GLY A 115 18.88 6.19 4.73
CA GLY A 115 19.82 6.20 3.61
C GLY A 115 19.80 4.93 2.77
N GLN A 116 18.68 4.19 2.79
CA GLN A 116 18.54 2.88 2.15
C GLN A 116 17.37 2.89 1.17
N ASN A 117 17.40 1.96 0.19
CA ASN A 117 16.21 1.68 -0.61
C ASN A 117 15.21 0.84 0.20
N TRP A 118 14.00 0.71 -0.31
CA TRP A 118 12.96 -0.05 0.36
C TRP A 118 13.38 -1.48 0.67
N GLN A 119 13.92 -2.19 -0.31
CA GLN A 119 14.28 -3.61 -0.17
C GLN A 119 15.30 -3.81 0.94
N THR A 120 16.34 -3.00 0.98
CA THR A 120 17.39 -3.08 2.00
C THR A 120 16.87 -2.69 3.37
N TRP A 121 16.15 -1.59 3.47
CA TRP A 121 15.61 -1.08 4.74
C TRP A 121 14.57 -2.02 5.35
N SER A 122 13.62 -2.50 4.55
CA SER A 122 12.56 -3.39 5.05
C SER A 122 13.09 -4.75 5.51
N ALA A 123 14.18 -5.23 4.90
CA ALA A 123 14.85 -6.46 5.32
C ALA A 123 15.70 -6.26 6.58
N ALA A 124 16.34 -5.09 6.71
CA ALA A 124 17.21 -4.78 7.85
C ALA A 124 16.42 -4.43 9.12
N ASP A 125 15.28 -3.74 8.97
CA ASP A 125 14.47 -3.27 10.11
C ASP A 125 12.96 -3.48 9.86
N PRO A 126 12.49 -4.74 9.83
CA PRO A 126 11.07 -5.03 9.65
C PRO A 126 10.22 -4.49 10.81
N ASP A 127 10.78 -4.35 12.00
CA ASP A 127 10.06 -3.81 13.16
C ASP A 127 9.71 -2.32 12.97
N ALA A 128 10.59 -1.54 12.36
CA ALA A 128 10.30 -0.14 12.04
C ALA A 128 9.15 -0.04 11.03
N VAL A 129 9.15 -0.88 10.00
CA VAL A 129 8.06 -0.96 9.00
C VAL A 129 6.74 -1.29 9.68
N ASN A 130 6.72 -2.33 10.50
CA ASN A 130 5.51 -2.76 11.22
C ASN A 130 5.02 -1.70 12.21
N SER A 131 5.91 -1.00 12.89
CA SER A 131 5.57 0.07 13.82
C SER A 131 4.89 1.24 13.12
N ILE A 132 5.34 1.62 11.94
CA ILE A 132 4.71 2.67 11.13
C ILE A 132 3.31 2.23 10.69
N ILE A 133 3.18 1.02 10.15
CA ILE A 133 1.90 0.50 9.69
C ILE A 133 0.91 0.38 10.85
N ALA A 134 1.35 -0.02 12.03
CA ALA A 134 0.50 -0.15 13.21
C ALA A 134 -0.22 1.14 13.61
N LYS A 135 0.31 2.31 13.24
CA LYS A 135 -0.34 3.60 13.48
C LYS A 135 -1.60 3.80 12.63
N TYR A 136 -1.72 3.10 11.52
CA TYR A 136 -2.78 3.29 10.52
C TYR A 136 -3.80 2.14 10.48
N VAL A 137 -3.51 1.02 11.10
CA VAL A 137 -4.39 -0.17 11.08
C VAL A 137 -5.24 -0.36 12.32
#